data_ac9b5f0fa4cf9c53a9bd28b38d7a580f
#
_entry.id   ac9b5f0fa4cf9c53a9bd28b38d7a580f
#
_cell.length_a   1.000
_cell.length_b   1.000
_cell.length_c   1.000
_cell.angle_alpha   90.00
_cell.angle_beta   90.00
_cell.angle_gamma   90.00
#
_symmetry.space_group_name_H-M   'P 1'
#
loop_
_entity.id
_entity.type
_entity.pdbx_description
1 polymer ?
#
loop_
_entity_poly.entity_id
_entity_poly.type
_entity_poly.pdbx_seq_one_letter_code
_entity_poly.pdbx_strand_id
1 'polypeptide(L)'
;NPGPNGSNWRSNVLLFSDDQDLSDGLTINGATMDESGKNAREICYGGKDGSGNGDWTSIPTAAIRANGIDYVHYMNIRNWAGWITNFSSLYKSSDNGITWTRCQNVKFGSTSNFGQVSYFKKDGYIYMVGTITGRDNKPHLARFLEENIENQTEYEFWNGSGWIKGNETAATPLFNDISGELSIAYHPEFKKWILLYFNSTRYDISFRTADHIIGEWS
;
A
#
# COMPACT_ATOMS: atom_id res chain seq x y z
N ASN A 1 15.00 -16.92 -17.40
CA ASN A 1 15.73 -15.73 -17.04
C ASN A 1 14.91 -14.92 -16.02
N PRO A 2 15.37 -14.70 -14.82
CA PRO A 2 14.63 -13.88 -13.86
C PRO A 2 14.63 -12.42 -14.31
N GLY A 3 13.51 -11.75 -14.13
CA GLY A 3 13.33 -10.34 -14.44
C GLY A 3 12.28 -10.09 -15.52
N PRO A 4 12.05 -8.82 -15.87
CA PRO A 4 10.92 -8.43 -16.73
C PRO A 4 10.95 -9.01 -18.14
N ASN A 5 12.10 -9.48 -18.58
CA ASN A 5 12.27 -10.13 -19.89
C ASN A 5 12.14 -11.67 -19.83
N GLY A 6 11.90 -12.25 -18.66
CA GLY A 6 11.71 -13.68 -18.51
C GLY A 6 10.27 -14.09 -18.81
N SER A 7 10.08 -15.25 -19.48
CA SER A 7 8.75 -15.75 -19.85
C SER A 7 7.84 -16.05 -18.65
N ASN A 8 8.41 -16.25 -17.47
CA ASN A 8 7.68 -16.58 -16.23
C ASN A 8 7.72 -15.44 -15.19
N TRP A 9 8.13 -14.22 -15.57
CA TRP A 9 8.14 -13.10 -14.69
C TRP A 9 6.70 -12.65 -14.35
N ARG A 10 6.45 -12.42 -13.06
CA ARG A 10 5.19 -11.91 -12.52
C ARG A 10 5.44 -10.59 -11.82
N SER A 11 4.61 -9.59 -12.05
CA SER A 11 4.67 -8.29 -11.38
C SER A 11 4.44 -8.43 -9.87
N ASN A 12 3.58 -9.36 -9.50
CA ASN A 12 3.18 -9.66 -8.13
C ASN A 12 2.49 -11.02 -8.08
N VAL A 13 2.47 -11.62 -6.91
CA VAL A 13 1.76 -12.89 -6.66
C VAL A 13 1.18 -12.87 -5.25
N LEU A 14 0.14 -13.66 -5.01
CA LEU A 14 -0.36 -13.95 -3.68
C LEU A 14 0.17 -15.32 -3.26
N LEU A 15 0.91 -15.31 -2.17
CA LEU A 15 1.38 -16.51 -1.48
C LEU A 15 0.56 -16.71 -0.22
N PHE A 16 0.44 -17.93 0.24
CA PHE A 16 -0.20 -18.24 1.52
C PHE A 16 0.61 -19.23 2.34
N SER A 17 0.42 -19.13 3.65
CA SER A 17 1.08 -19.95 4.65
C SER A 17 0.07 -20.28 5.74
N ASP A 18 0.12 -21.50 6.26
CA ASP A 18 -0.54 -21.95 7.49
C ASP A 18 0.46 -22.15 8.63
N ASP A 19 1.68 -21.67 8.45
CA ASP A 19 2.76 -21.76 9.41
C ASP A 19 2.43 -21.01 10.71
N GLN A 20 2.45 -21.71 11.83
CA GLN A 20 2.19 -21.18 13.17
C GLN A 20 3.46 -21.07 14.02
N ASP A 21 4.59 -21.60 13.54
CA ASP A 21 5.89 -21.52 14.21
C ASP A 21 6.91 -20.80 13.34
N LEU A 22 7.13 -19.53 13.62
CA LEU A 22 8.06 -18.69 12.87
C LEU A 22 9.50 -18.73 13.44
N SER A 23 9.81 -19.63 14.39
CA SER A 23 11.13 -19.70 15.02
C SER A 23 12.23 -20.17 14.08
N ASP A 24 11.88 -20.92 13.03
CA ASP A 24 12.77 -21.41 11.98
C ASP A 24 12.60 -20.70 10.63
N GLY A 25 11.78 -19.63 10.60
CA GLY A 25 11.44 -18.87 9.41
C GLY A 25 9.98 -19.05 8.98
N LEU A 26 9.63 -18.55 7.79
CA LEU A 26 8.28 -18.66 7.24
C LEU A 26 8.23 -19.74 6.15
N THR A 27 7.42 -20.78 6.38
CA THR A 27 7.11 -21.79 5.36
C THR A 27 5.96 -21.33 4.46
N ILE A 28 6.20 -21.28 3.15
CA ILE A 28 5.17 -20.96 2.14
C ILE A 28 4.52 -22.29 1.68
N ASN A 29 3.21 -22.40 1.88
CA ASN A 29 2.44 -23.61 1.55
C ASN A 29 1.89 -23.58 0.12
N GLY A 30 1.72 -22.38 -0.46
CA GLY A 30 1.20 -22.29 -1.81
C GLY A 30 1.07 -20.86 -2.34
N ALA A 31 0.49 -20.76 -3.53
CA ALA A 31 0.20 -19.50 -4.21
C ALA A 31 -1.15 -19.58 -4.92
N THR A 32 -1.77 -18.44 -5.19
CA THR A 32 -2.87 -18.40 -6.15
C THR A 32 -2.31 -18.72 -7.54
N MET A 33 -2.81 -19.79 -8.16
CA MET A 33 -2.29 -20.34 -9.41
C MET A 33 -3.00 -19.77 -10.63
N ASP A 34 -2.29 -19.77 -11.76
CA ASP A 34 -2.89 -19.50 -13.07
C ASP A 34 -3.76 -20.69 -13.55
N GLU A 35 -4.46 -20.52 -14.66
CA GLU A 35 -5.36 -21.55 -15.21
C GLU A 35 -4.65 -22.87 -15.56
N SER A 36 -3.33 -22.82 -15.81
CA SER A 36 -2.54 -24.03 -16.06
C SER A 36 -2.23 -24.84 -14.80
N GLY A 37 -2.40 -24.23 -13.61
CA GLY A 37 -2.02 -24.80 -12.33
C GLY A 37 -0.50 -24.98 -12.13
N LYS A 38 0.32 -24.38 -12.98
CA LYS A 38 1.79 -24.54 -12.97
C LYS A 38 2.54 -23.32 -12.48
N ASN A 39 1.93 -22.14 -12.60
CA ASN A 39 2.59 -20.89 -12.21
C ASN A 39 1.69 -20.08 -11.28
N ALA A 40 2.30 -19.33 -10.37
CA ALA A 40 1.57 -18.33 -9.59
C ALA A 40 0.96 -17.26 -10.51
N ARG A 41 -0.27 -16.87 -10.24
CA ARG A 41 -1.01 -15.84 -10.99
C ARG A 41 -0.73 -14.45 -10.47
N GLU A 42 -0.65 -13.47 -11.35
CA GLU A 42 -0.68 -12.05 -10.96
C GLU A 42 -2.06 -11.68 -10.40
N ILE A 43 -2.07 -10.95 -9.27
CA ILE A 43 -3.30 -10.42 -8.66
C ILE A 43 -3.57 -8.97 -9.09
N CYS A 44 -2.52 -8.17 -9.32
CA CYS A 44 -2.60 -6.82 -9.84
C CYS A 44 -1.91 -6.80 -11.21
N TYR A 45 -2.66 -6.56 -12.27
CA TYR A 45 -2.13 -6.60 -13.63
C TYR A 45 -1.01 -5.58 -13.84
N GLY A 46 0.07 -6.01 -14.48
CA GLY A 46 1.17 -5.19 -14.97
C GLY A 46 1.46 -5.52 -16.43
N GLY A 47 1.45 -4.50 -17.30
CA GLY A 47 1.52 -4.66 -18.76
C GLY A 47 2.85 -5.11 -19.32
N LYS A 48 3.94 -5.07 -18.52
CA LYS A 48 5.30 -5.48 -18.91
C LYS A 48 5.90 -4.66 -20.08
N ASP A 49 5.36 -3.46 -20.29
CA ASP A 49 5.88 -2.52 -21.28
C ASP A 49 7.06 -1.72 -20.69
N GLY A 50 8.26 -2.17 -20.99
CA GLY A 50 9.51 -1.55 -20.55
C GLY A 50 9.96 -0.34 -21.39
N SER A 51 9.12 0.20 -22.28
CA SER A 51 9.44 1.38 -23.11
C SER A 51 9.63 2.65 -22.30
N GLY A 52 9.13 2.70 -21.06
CA GLY A 52 9.10 3.89 -20.20
C GLY A 52 7.89 4.80 -20.44
N ASN A 53 7.02 4.47 -21.38
CA ASN A 53 5.82 5.23 -21.73
C ASN A 53 4.51 4.48 -21.40
N GLY A 54 4.60 3.17 -21.18
CA GLY A 54 3.46 2.32 -20.94
C GLY A 54 3.30 1.89 -19.47
N ASP A 55 2.75 0.72 -19.30
CA ASP A 55 2.52 0.04 -18.04
C ASP A 55 3.59 -1.05 -17.90
N TRP A 56 4.59 -0.81 -17.07
CA TRP A 56 5.68 -1.79 -16.90
C TRP A 56 5.29 -2.87 -15.89
N THR A 57 4.93 -2.46 -14.69
CA THR A 57 4.62 -3.41 -13.62
C THR A 57 3.67 -2.80 -12.59
N SER A 58 3.04 -3.65 -11.80
CA SER A 58 2.23 -3.26 -10.65
C SER A 58 2.81 -3.83 -9.37
N ILE A 59 3.12 -2.97 -8.41
CA ILE A 59 3.73 -3.33 -7.13
C ILE A 59 2.71 -3.13 -6.02
N PRO A 60 2.28 -4.20 -5.31
CA PRO A 60 1.50 -4.08 -4.09
C PRO A 60 2.28 -3.33 -3.01
N THR A 61 1.63 -2.40 -2.32
CA THR A 61 2.23 -1.62 -1.23
C THR A 61 1.57 -1.89 0.11
N ALA A 62 0.28 -2.21 0.11
CA ALA A 62 -0.47 -2.55 1.31
C ALA A 62 -1.63 -3.50 0.99
N ALA A 63 -2.09 -4.21 2.01
CA ALA A 63 -3.30 -5.01 1.94
C ALA A 63 -4.16 -4.78 3.18
N ILE A 64 -5.48 -4.93 3.03
CA ILE A 64 -6.42 -4.84 4.14
C ILE A 64 -7.69 -5.61 3.83
N ARG A 65 -8.29 -6.25 4.84
CA ARG A 65 -9.61 -6.83 4.76
C ARG A 65 -10.64 -5.87 5.32
N ALA A 66 -11.66 -5.54 4.54
CA ALA A 66 -12.74 -4.64 4.92
C ALA A 66 -14.09 -5.19 4.44
N ASN A 67 -15.12 -5.17 5.30
CA ASN A 67 -16.46 -5.68 4.97
C ASN A 67 -16.48 -7.09 4.35
N GLY A 68 -15.58 -7.97 4.80
CA GLY A 68 -15.46 -9.33 4.27
C GLY A 68 -14.75 -9.47 2.92
N ILE A 69 -14.25 -8.37 2.36
CA ILE A 69 -13.55 -8.30 1.06
C ILE A 69 -12.06 -8.01 1.33
N ASP A 70 -11.18 -8.66 0.59
CA ASP A 70 -9.74 -8.40 0.63
C ASP A 70 -9.38 -7.33 -0.39
N TYR A 71 -8.59 -6.34 0.02
CA TYR A 71 -8.12 -5.25 -0.83
C TYR A 71 -6.60 -5.20 -0.84
N VAL A 72 -6.04 -4.90 -2.00
CA VAL A 72 -4.61 -4.65 -2.20
C VAL A 72 -4.43 -3.29 -2.85
N HIS A 73 -3.71 -2.40 -2.18
CA HIS A 73 -3.23 -1.15 -2.76
C HIS A 73 -1.97 -1.43 -3.58
N TYR A 74 -1.92 -0.89 -4.78
CA TYR A 74 -0.79 -1.08 -5.68
C TYR A 74 -0.42 0.22 -6.38
N MET A 75 0.85 0.36 -6.71
CA MET A 75 1.36 1.39 -7.59
C MET A 75 1.68 0.79 -8.96
N ASN A 76 1.25 1.46 -10.02
CA ASN A 76 1.52 1.05 -11.39
C ASN A 76 2.72 1.81 -11.94
N ILE A 77 3.84 1.12 -12.13
CA ILE A 77 5.11 1.70 -12.56
C ILE A 77 5.14 1.85 -14.07
N ARG A 78 5.48 3.06 -14.52
CA ARG A 78 5.76 3.37 -15.92
C ARG A 78 7.25 3.33 -16.25
N ASN A 79 8.07 3.88 -15.34
CA ASN A 79 9.51 3.97 -15.55
C ASN A 79 10.24 3.87 -14.21
N TRP A 80 11.27 3.04 -14.17
CA TRP A 80 12.10 2.85 -12.97
C TRP A 80 13.04 4.02 -12.70
N ALA A 81 13.48 4.74 -13.75
CA ALA A 81 14.24 5.95 -13.58
C ALA A 81 13.37 7.03 -12.94
N GLY A 82 13.67 7.37 -11.69
CA GLY A 82 12.89 8.34 -10.91
C GLY A 82 11.56 7.83 -10.36
N TRP A 83 11.31 6.51 -10.35
CA TRP A 83 10.07 5.91 -9.80
C TRP A 83 8.79 6.52 -10.37
N ILE A 84 8.75 6.70 -11.69
CA ILE A 84 7.59 7.30 -12.34
C ILE A 84 6.45 6.29 -12.40
N THR A 85 5.32 6.64 -11.78
CA THR A 85 4.09 5.85 -11.81
C THR A 85 3.08 6.45 -12.76
N ASN A 86 2.17 5.63 -13.27
CA ASN A 86 0.98 6.08 -13.97
C ASN A 86 -0.10 6.52 -12.98
N PHE A 87 -0.30 5.70 -11.95
CA PHE A 87 -1.28 5.88 -10.88
C PHE A 87 -1.06 4.82 -9.79
N SER A 88 -1.79 4.99 -8.68
CA SER A 88 -2.01 3.92 -7.69
C SER A 88 -3.52 3.70 -7.52
N SER A 89 -3.92 2.50 -7.13
CA SER A 89 -5.33 2.12 -7.01
C SER A 89 -5.49 0.88 -6.14
N LEU A 90 -6.71 0.33 -6.06
CA LEU A 90 -7.02 -0.90 -5.35
C LEU A 90 -7.43 -2.02 -6.31
N TYR A 91 -7.00 -3.23 -6.00
CA TYR A 91 -7.65 -4.46 -6.42
C TYR A 91 -8.40 -5.07 -5.25
N LYS A 92 -9.50 -5.77 -5.52
CA LYS A 92 -10.32 -6.46 -4.52
C LYS A 92 -10.60 -7.89 -4.89
N SER A 93 -10.76 -8.73 -3.86
CA SER A 93 -11.19 -10.11 -3.94
C SER A 93 -12.29 -10.38 -2.91
N SER A 94 -13.41 -10.97 -3.35
CA SER A 94 -14.49 -11.41 -2.47
C SER A 94 -14.53 -12.94 -2.25
N ASP A 95 -13.52 -13.64 -2.74
CA ASP A 95 -13.42 -15.10 -2.75
C ASP A 95 -12.10 -15.61 -2.16
N ASN A 96 -11.61 -14.91 -1.12
CA ASN A 96 -10.37 -15.23 -0.40
C ASN A 96 -9.12 -15.29 -1.30
N GLY A 97 -9.00 -14.32 -2.22
CA GLY A 97 -7.82 -14.18 -3.06
C GLY A 97 -7.78 -15.06 -4.31
N ILE A 98 -8.88 -15.77 -4.62
CA ILE A 98 -8.96 -16.61 -5.83
C ILE A 98 -9.10 -15.74 -7.07
N THR A 99 -9.99 -14.73 -7.07
CA THR A 99 -10.13 -13.78 -8.17
C THR A 99 -9.95 -12.34 -7.70
N TRP A 100 -9.39 -11.50 -8.57
CA TRP A 100 -9.10 -10.11 -8.28
C TRP A 100 -9.63 -9.19 -9.36
N THR A 101 -10.28 -8.11 -8.95
CA THR A 101 -10.80 -7.08 -9.86
C THR A 101 -10.37 -5.69 -9.39
N ARG A 102 -10.11 -4.79 -10.33
CA ARG A 102 -9.71 -3.42 -10.02
C ARG A 102 -10.91 -2.60 -9.53
N CYS A 103 -10.73 -1.84 -8.44
CA CYS A 103 -11.70 -0.85 -8.00
C CYS A 103 -11.65 0.38 -8.93
N GLN A 104 -12.79 0.71 -9.58
CA GLN A 104 -12.83 1.75 -10.60
C GLN A 104 -12.89 3.17 -10.01
N ASN A 105 -13.43 3.31 -8.78
CA ASN A 105 -13.67 4.62 -8.15
C ASN A 105 -12.56 5.06 -7.20
N VAL A 106 -11.44 4.31 -7.15
CA VAL A 106 -10.27 4.67 -6.34
C VAL A 106 -9.06 4.77 -7.25
N LYS A 107 -8.53 5.98 -7.39
CA LYS A 107 -7.36 6.25 -8.22
C LYS A 107 -6.58 7.44 -7.69
N PHE A 108 -5.33 7.22 -7.37
CA PHE A 108 -4.36 8.22 -6.96
C PHE A 108 -3.42 8.52 -8.14
N GLY A 109 -3.26 9.79 -8.49
CA GLY A 109 -2.36 10.21 -9.57
C GLY A 109 -0.89 9.95 -9.25
N SER A 110 -0.03 10.10 -10.23
CA SER A 110 1.42 9.86 -10.10
C SER A 110 2.13 10.76 -9.07
N THR A 111 1.52 11.88 -8.71
CA THR A 111 2.04 12.85 -7.72
C THR A 111 1.25 12.82 -6.41
N SER A 112 0.35 11.87 -6.24
CA SER A 112 -0.45 11.73 -5.03
C SER A 112 0.42 11.38 -3.83
N ASN A 113 0.14 12.00 -2.68
CA ASN A 113 0.72 11.66 -1.38
C ASN A 113 0.32 10.26 -0.88
N PHE A 114 -0.53 9.55 -1.61
CA PHE A 114 -1.01 8.21 -1.29
C PHE A 114 -0.72 7.22 -2.43
N GLY A 115 0.38 7.45 -3.13
CA GLY A 115 0.88 6.56 -4.18
C GLY A 115 1.37 5.22 -3.66
N GLN A 116 2.05 5.22 -2.53
CA GLN A 116 2.39 4.02 -1.74
C GLN A 116 1.93 4.24 -0.30
N VAL A 117 1.32 3.23 0.31
CA VAL A 117 0.61 3.40 1.58
C VAL A 117 0.80 2.21 2.52
N SER A 118 0.45 2.44 3.79
CA SER A 118 0.13 1.40 4.77
C SER A 118 -1.24 1.68 5.39
N TYR A 119 -1.96 0.63 5.72
CA TYR A 119 -3.29 0.70 6.33
C TYR A 119 -3.29 0.17 7.76
N PHE A 120 -4.13 0.77 8.58
CA PHE A 120 -4.48 0.22 9.90
C PHE A 120 -5.96 0.47 10.21
N LYS A 121 -6.62 -0.55 10.76
CA LYS A 121 -8.05 -0.50 11.10
C LYS A 121 -8.23 -0.26 12.59
N LYS A 122 -8.94 0.79 12.96
CA LYS A 122 -9.24 1.12 14.35
C LYS A 122 -10.52 1.95 14.46
N ASP A 123 -11.37 1.59 15.41
CA ASP A 123 -12.58 2.33 15.80
C ASP A 123 -13.52 2.63 14.60
N GLY A 124 -13.70 1.66 13.68
CA GLY A 124 -14.56 1.76 12.49
C GLY A 124 -13.94 2.51 11.31
N TYR A 125 -12.76 3.09 11.49
CA TYR A 125 -12.00 3.73 10.43
C TYR A 125 -10.87 2.85 9.91
N ILE A 126 -10.57 3.00 8.64
CA ILE A 126 -9.30 2.62 8.05
C ILE A 126 -8.44 3.89 7.98
N TYR A 127 -7.32 3.89 8.68
CA TYR A 127 -6.29 4.91 8.58
C TYR A 127 -5.30 4.51 7.49
N MET A 128 -4.94 5.48 6.65
CA MET A 128 -4.02 5.32 5.53
C MET A 128 -2.88 6.32 5.69
N VAL A 129 -1.68 5.84 5.96
CA VAL A 129 -0.46 6.65 5.92
C VAL A 129 0.22 6.39 4.59
N GLY A 130 0.60 7.44 3.88
CA GLY A 130 1.18 7.31 2.55
C GLY A 130 2.18 8.38 2.19
N THR A 131 2.92 8.11 1.12
CA THR A 131 3.83 9.05 0.46
C THR A 131 3.59 9.02 -1.06
N ILE A 132 4.11 10.01 -1.77
CA ILE A 132 4.31 9.90 -3.21
C ILE A 132 5.21 8.67 -3.43
N THR A 133 4.99 7.94 -4.50
CA THR A 133 5.80 6.75 -4.84
C THR A 133 7.29 7.10 -4.91
N GLY A 134 8.11 6.20 -4.39
CA GLY A 134 9.55 6.43 -4.25
C GLY A 134 9.96 6.69 -2.80
N ARG A 135 11.09 7.37 -2.60
CA ARG A 135 11.72 7.53 -1.29
C ARG A 135 12.16 8.97 -1.00
N ASP A 136 11.47 9.95 -1.59
CA ASP A 136 11.90 11.36 -1.56
C ASP A 136 10.84 12.29 -0.93
N ASN A 137 9.83 11.73 -0.28
CA ASN A 137 8.67 12.50 0.19
C ASN A 137 8.35 12.24 1.66
N LYS A 138 7.60 13.15 2.25
CA LYS A 138 7.14 13.07 3.65
C LYS A 138 5.86 12.25 3.74
N PRO A 139 5.58 11.59 4.88
CA PRO A 139 4.35 10.84 5.08
C PRO A 139 3.17 11.75 5.35
N HIS A 140 2.02 11.40 4.79
CA HIS A 140 0.73 12.06 4.96
C HIS A 140 -0.30 11.08 5.52
N LEU A 141 -1.38 11.60 6.12
CA LEU A 141 -2.42 10.80 6.75
C LEU A 141 -3.78 11.08 6.11
N ALA A 142 -4.48 9.99 5.81
CA ALA A 142 -5.90 10.00 5.49
C ALA A 142 -6.63 8.95 6.33
N ARG A 143 -7.96 9.04 6.35
CA ARG A 143 -8.83 8.01 6.90
C ARG A 143 -10.14 7.95 6.12
N PHE A 144 -10.83 6.85 6.26
CA PHE A 144 -12.20 6.67 5.75
C PHE A 144 -12.91 5.59 6.57
N LEU A 145 -14.25 5.65 6.62
CA LEU A 145 -15.03 4.55 7.19
C LEU A 145 -14.82 3.28 6.36
N GLU A 146 -14.80 2.13 7.00
CA GLU A 146 -14.55 0.84 6.35
C GLU A 146 -15.49 0.61 5.15
N GLU A 147 -16.75 1.04 5.25
CA GLU A 147 -17.76 0.95 4.19
C GLU A 147 -17.43 1.81 2.96
N ASN A 148 -16.59 2.83 3.12
CA ASN A 148 -16.22 3.77 2.07
C ASN A 148 -14.91 3.46 1.37
N ILE A 149 -14.31 2.29 1.60
CA ILE A 149 -13.01 1.93 0.99
C ILE A 149 -13.01 2.03 -0.55
N GLU A 150 -14.14 1.82 -1.20
CA GLU A 150 -14.28 1.95 -2.66
C GLU A 150 -14.79 3.33 -3.11
N ASN A 151 -14.99 4.27 -2.19
CA ASN A 151 -15.50 5.61 -2.49
C ASN A 151 -14.50 6.69 -2.07
N GLN A 152 -13.53 7.00 -2.94
CA GLN A 152 -12.46 7.95 -2.66
C GLN A 152 -12.96 9.36 -2.32
N THR A 153 -14.17 9.74 -2.73
CA THR A 153 -14.76 11.06 -2.40
C THR A 153 -15.14 11.19 -0.92
N GLU A 154 -15.28 10.05 -0.22
CA GLU A 154 -15.55 10.00 1.21
C GLU A 154 -14.27 9.97 2.07
N TYR A 155 -13.09 9.92 1.45
CA TYR A 155 -11.83 9.93 2.20
C TYR A 155 -11.61 11.30 2.83
N GLU A 156 -11.13 11.27 4.07
CA GLU A 156 -10.79 12.46 4.86
C GLU A 156 -9.26 12.55 4.98
N PHE A 157 -8.72 13.72 4.69
CA PHE A 157 -7.28 14.00 4.67
C PHE A 157 -6.91 14.94 5.81
N TRP A 158 -5.86 14.60 6.56
CA TRP A 158 -5.41 15.39 7.70
C TRP A 158 -4.60 16.61 7.25
N ASN A 159 -5.05 17.82 7.64
CA ASN A 159 -4.40 19.08 7.26
C ASN A 159 -3.59 19.74 8.39
N GLY A 160 -3.27 18.97 9.46
CA GLY A 160 -2.56 19.49 10.63
C GLY A 160 -3.48 20.08 11.71
N SER A 161 -4.75 20.35 11.42
CA SER A 161 -5.72 20.92 12.36
C SER A 161 -7.09 20.24 12.31
N GLY A 162 -7.43 19.58 11.21
CA GLY A 162 -8.71 18.92 11.02
C GLY A 162 -8.71 17.95 9.85
N TRP A 163 -9.80 17.22 9.73
CA TRP A 163 -10.06 16.29 8.63
C TRP A 163 -10.80 16.98 7.50
N ILE A 164 -10.25 16.95 6.30
CA ILE A 164 -10.84 17.57 5.10
C ILE A 164 -11.31 16.47 4.16
N LYS A 165 -12.62 16.38 3.95
CA LYS A 165 -13.23 15.36 3.10
C LYS A 165 -13.01 15.65 1.62
N GLY A 166 -12.67 14.61 0.86
CA GLY A 166 -12.59 14.63 -0.60
C GLY A 166 -11.50 15.51 -1.20
N ASN A 167 -10.65 16.12 -0.40
CA ASN A 167 -9.60 17.03 -0.88
C ASN A 167 -8.21 16.57 -0.42
N GLU A 168 -7.58 15.72 -1.22
CA GLU A 168 -6.22 15.22 -0.96
C GLU A 168 -5.17 16.33 -0.85
N THR A 169 -5.32 17.40 -1.63
CA THR A 169 -4.33 18.49 -1.66
C THR A 169 -4.27 19.29 -0.36
N ALA A 170 -5.27 19.14 0.50
CA ALA A 170 -5.27 19.73 1.83
C ALA A 170 -4.37 18.96 2.83
N ALA A 171 -3.96 17.74 2.51
CA ALA A 171 -3.14 16.94 3.42
C ALA A 171 -1.80 17.61 3.71
N THR A 172 -1.40 17.64 5.00
CA THR A 172 -0.09 18.11 5.43
C THR A 172 0.75 16.95 5.94
N PRO A 173 2.09 17.03 5.88
CA PRO A 173 2.95 15.98 6.40
C PRO A 173 2.71 15.72 7.89
N LEU A 174 2.73 14.44 8.29
CA LEU A 174 2.68 14.04 9.71
C LEU A 174 3.95 14.47 10.46
N PHE A 175 5.09 14.40 9.80
CA PHE A 175 6.40 14.84 10.30
C PHE A 175 7.35 15.12 9.13
N ASN A 176 8.57 15.58 9.44
CA ASN A 176 9.46 16.14 8.42
C ASN A 176 10.46 15.15 7.81
N ASP A 177 10.55 13.91 8.30
CA ASP A 177 11.47 12.93 7.73
C ASP A 177 11.07 12.56 6.30
N ILE A 178 12.07 12.38 5.46
CA ILE A 178 11.90 11.85 4.12
C ILE A 178 11.77 10.32 4.22
N SER A 179 10.64 9.81 3.79
CA SER A 179 10.22 8.43 4.02
C SER A 179 10.01 7.69 2.70
N GLY A 180 10.42 6.44 2.69
CA GLY A 180 10.08 5.47 1.66
C GLY A 180 8.94 4.55 2.08
N GLU A 181 9.17 3.25 1.95
CA GLU A 181 8.23 2.20 2.39
C GLU A 181 7.92 2.35 3.87
N LEU A 182 6.65 2.19 4.23
CA LEU A 182 6.18 2.45 5.58
C LEU A 182 5.17 1.39 6.06
N SER A 183 5.09 1.25 7.39
CA SER A 183 4.17 0.34 8.05
C SER A 183 3.63 0.98 9.33
N ILE A 184 2.30 1.13 9.42
CA ILE A 184 1.62 1.69 10.59
C ILE A 184 0.91 0.62 11.38
N ALA A 185 1.00 0.71 12.72
CA ALA A 185 0.29 -0.15 13.65
C ALA A 185 -0.13 0.63 14.90
N TYR A 186 -1.13 0.11 15.62
CA TYR A 186 -1.44 0.53 16.98
C TYR A 186 -1.12 -0.62 17.95
N HIS A 187 -0.30 -0.35 18.97
CA HIS A 187 0.06 -1.33 19.97
C HIS A 187 -0.86 -1.17 21.19
N PRO A 188 -1.74 -2.16 21.47
CA PRO A 188 -2.78 -2.00 22.49
C PRO A 188 -2.24 -1.93 23.92
N GLU A 189 -1.17 -2.66 24.25
CA GLU A 189 -0.57 -2.65 25.59
C GLU A 189 0.14 -1.34 25.89
N PHE A 190 0.92 -0.83 24.95
CA PHE A 190 1.60 0.47 25.09
C PHE A 190 0.68 1.65 24.81
N LYS A 191 -0.51 1.40 24.25
CA LYS A 191 -1.49 2.43 23.82
C LYS A 191 -0.85 3.47 22.90
N LYS A 192 0.05 3.02 22.03
CA LYS A 192 0.80 3.87 21.09
C LYS A 192 0.54 3.48 19.66
N TRP A 193 0.48 4.49 18.82
CA TRP A 193 0.68 4.32 17.40
C TRP A 193 2.18 4.15 17.14
N ILE A 194 2.52 3.27 16.22
CA ILE A 194 3.89 3.00 15.78
C ILE A 194 3.92 3.11 14.27
N LEU A 195 4.87 3.86 13.75
CA LEU A 195 5.13 3.95 12.32
C LEU A 195 6.59 3.58 12.08
N LEU A 196 6.81 2.48 11.36
CA LEU A 196 8.12 2.12 10.83
C LEU A 196 8.20 2.61 9.39
N TYR A 197 9.38 3.10 8.99
CA TYR A 197 9.58 3.57 7.62
C TYR A 197 11.06 3.52 7.23
N PHE A 198 11.31 3.40 5.94
CA PHE A 198 12.65 3.65 5.40
C PHE A 198 12.93 5.15 5.46
N ASN A 199 13.96 5.55 6.21
CA ASN A 199 14.41 6.94 6.31
C ASN A 199 15.47 7.21 5.25
N SER A 200 15.12 7.93 4.20
CA SER A 200 16.01 8.16 3.07
C SER A 200 17.18 9.08 3.40
N THR A 201 17.03 9.96 4.40
CA THR A 201 18.12 10.87 4.82
C THR A 201 19.21 10.11 5.59
N ARG A 202 18.81 9.17 6.46
CA ARG A 202 19.75 8.36 7.25
C ARG A 202 20.11 7.03 6.61
N TYR A 203 19.33 6.63 5.61
CA TYR A 203 19.46 5.36 4.92
C TYR A 203 19.31 4.15 5.87
N ASP A 204 18.34 4.24 6.77
CA ASP A 204 18.03 3.22 7.78
C ASP A 204 16.52 2.94 7.89
N ILE A 205 16.16 1.93 8.68
CA ILE A 205 14.79 1.72 9.13
C ILE A 205 14.60 2.48 10.42
N SER A 206 13.79 3.52 10.38
CA SER A 206 13.41 4.33 11.52
C SER A 206 12.03 3.95 12.02
N PHE A 207 11.74 4.23 13.29
CA PHE A 207 10.38 4.21 13.80
C PHE A 207 10.07 5.48 14.58
N ARG A 208 8.78 5.83 14.60
CA ARG A 208 8.23 6.89 15.43
C ARG A 208 7.01 6.37 16.19
N THR A 209 6.72 6.99 17.32
CA THR A 209 5.55 6.68 18.14
C THR A 209 4.71 7.93 18.39
N ALA A 210 3.40 7.74 18.58
CA ALA A 210 2.48 8.79 18.98
C ALA A 210 1.37 8.25 19.89
N ASP A 211 0.88 9.07 20.82
CA ASP A 211 -0.30 8.74 21.65
C ASP A 211 -1.59 8.77 20.82
N HIS A 212 -1.66 9.71 19.89
CA HIS A 212 -2.76 9.88 18.95
C HIS A 212 -2.22 9.95 17.53
N ILE A 213 -2.90 9.31 16.59
CA ILE A 213 -2.44 9.25 15.17
C ILE A 213 -2.26 10.63 14.54
N ILE A 214 -3.03 11.62 15.02
CA ILE A 214 -2.96 13.03 14.61
C ILE A 214 -2.09 13.88 15.55
N GLY A 215 -1.45 13.26 16.52
CA GLY A 215 -0.61 13.94 17.52
C GLY A 215 0.84 14.10 17.04
N GLU A 216 1.68 14.48 18.01
CA GLU A 216 3.12 14.57 17.78
C GLU A 216 3.73 13.17 17.67
N TRP A 217 4.57 12.98 16.64
CA TRP A 217 5.31 11.77 16.37
C TRP A 217 6.77 11.93 16.82
N SER A 218 7.15 11.26 17.89
CA SER A 218 8.51 11.27 18.47
C SER A 218 9.32 10.03 18.10
#